data_1988a1b079edf02b5bed46e6ae56bad0
#
_entry.id   1988a1b079edf02b5bed46e6ae56bad0
#
_cell.length_a   1.000
_cell.length_b   1.000
_cell.length_c   1.000
_cell.angle_alpha   90.00
_cell.angle_beta   90.00
_cell.angle_gamma   90.00
#
_symmetry.space_group_name_H-M   'P 1'
#
loop_
_entity.id
_entity.type
_entity.pdbx_description
1 polymer ?
#
loop_
_entity_poly.entity_id
_entity_poly.type
_entity_poly.pdbx_seq_one_letter_code
_entity_poly.pdbx_strand_id
1 'polypeptide(L)'
;MNPLTDQLLTQLNRVILGKPDTVRLALTCLIAGGHLLLEDIPGVGKTTLAQALARSLGLAFRRVQFTSDLLPADLTGVNVFDRSSGQFRFEPGPLFSQLVLADEINRASPRTQSALLEAMEERQVSVDGVTRPLPDPFVVIATQNPGEQIGVFPLPESQRDRFLMCLRLGYPDPEAERRLLAGEAPSALLAQLLPVMDASGLAEARQAAARLYAAPALLDYLLALLHASRGAGAPGLSPRAGLAVLASARVWGWLAGREMVLPEDVQAVFPAVASHRLGEDGEARARHLLTRIM
;
A
#
# COMPACT_ATOMS: atom_id res chain seq x y z
N MET A 1 3.73 1.26 24.33
CA MET A 1 4.06 1.18 22.89
C MET A 1 5.32 0.37 22.72
N ASN A 2 5.47 -0.39 21.63
CA ASN A 2 6.70 -1.15 21.38
C ASN A 2 7.80 -0.16 20.93
N PRO A 3 9.01 -0.13 21.53
CA PRO A 3 10.07 0.82 21.19
C PRO A 3 10.41 0.86 19.67
N LEU A 4 10.32 -0.29 19.01
CA LEU A 4 10.60 -0.43 17.59
C LEU A 4 9.54 0.28 16.72
N THR A 5 8.27 0.20 17.10
CA THR A 5 7.18 0.88 16.38
C THR A 5 7.25 2.39 16.55
N ASP A 6 7.63 2.87 17.73
CA ASP A 6 7.83 4.28 18.01
C ASP A 6 8.99 4.86 17.21
N GLN A 7 10.08 4.12 17.13
CA GLN A 7 11.24 4.51 16.33
C GLN A 7 10.88 4.62 14.85
N LEU A 8 10.13 3.63 14.29
CA LEU A 8 9.66 3.65 12.90
C LEU A 8 8.78 4.86 12.61
N LEU A 9 7.74 5.08 13.42
CA LEU A 9 6.82 6.20 13.22
C LEU A 9 7.52 7.55 13.39
N THR A 10 8.40 7.68 14.38
CA THR A 10 9.19 8.90 14.58
C THR A 10 10.08 9.19 13.38
N GLN A 11 10.79 8.19 12.87
CA GLN A 11 11.67 8.32 11.72
C GLN A 11 10.89 8.69 10.45
N LEU A 12 9.77 8.05 10.19
CA LEU A 12 8.92 8.33 9.02
C LEU A 12 8.31 9.74 9.10
N ASN A 13 7.82 10.15 10.27
CA ASN A 13 7.21 11.47 10.48
C ASN A 13 8.21 12.62 10.41
N ARG A 14 9.52 12.36 10.57
CA ARG A 14 10.58 13.37 10.32
C ARG A 14 10.73 13.68 8.83
N VAL A 15 10.44 12.73 7.96
CA VAL A 15 10.56 12.90 6.49
C VAL A 15 9.23 13.34 5.87
N ILE A 16 8.11 12.75 6.34
CA ILE A 16 6.76 13.05 5.85
C ILE A 16 6.09 13.99 6.84
N LEU A 17 6.22 15.28 6.59
CA LEU A 17 5.79 16.32 7.50
C LEU A 17 4.25 16.47 7.51
N GLY A 18 3.68 16.65 8.70
CA GLY A 18 2.25 16.99 8.89
C GLY A 18 1.25 15.88 8.56
N LYS A 19 1.69 14.60 8.44
CA LYS A 19 0.81 13.49 8.01
C LYS A 19 0.93 12.24 8.88
N PRO A 20 0.91 12.35 10.22
CA PRO A 20 1.20 11.21 11.09
C PRO A 20 0.22 10.04 10.91
N ASP A 21 -1.07 10.32 10.72
CA ASP A 21 -2.10 9.29 10.55
C ASP A 21 -1.94 8.56 9.20
N THR A 22 -1.67 9.30 8.12
CA THR A 22 -1.43 8.71 6.80
C THR A 22 -0.17 7.85 6.78
N VAL A 23 0.90 8.31 7.44
CA VAL A 23 2.15 7.54 7.63
C VAL A 23 1.87 6.26 8.39
N ARG A 24 1.12 6.34 9.48
CA ARG A 24 0.75 5.17 10.30
C ARG A 24 -0.13 4.19 9.51
N LEU A 25 -1.10 4.67 8.72
CA LEU A 25 -1.92 3.83 7.84
C LEU A 25 -1.08 3.15 6.76
N ALA A 26 -0.15 3.89 6.12
CA ALA A 26 0.75 3.31 5.13
C ALA A 26 1.64 2.20 5.73
N LEU A 27 2.22 2.45 6.91
CA LEU A 27 2.98 1.44 7.65
C LEU A 27 2.10 0.23 8.03
N THR A 28 0.87 0.49 8.48
CA THR A 28 -0.14 -0.56 8.78
C THR A 28 -0.40 -1.44 7.55
N CYS A 29 -0.58 -0.84 6.39
CA CYS A 29 -0.79 -1.55 5.13
C CYS A 29 0.36 -2.51 4.81
N LEU A 30 1.61 -2.06 4.93
CA LEU A 30 2.79 -2.87 4.62
C LEU A 30 2.99 -4.00 5.63
N ILE A 31 2.85 -3.74 6.92
CA ILE A 31 2.95 -4.77 7.97
C ILE A 31 1.83 -5.81 7.80
N ALA A 32 0.61 -5.40 7.43
CA ALA A 32 -0.49 -6.33 7.12
C ALA A 32 -0.23 -7.18 5.86
N GLY A 33 0.85 -6.91 5.12
CA GLY A 33 1.22 -7.65 3.90
C GLY A 33 0.42 -7.23 2.69
N GLY A 34 -0.20 -6.06 2.73
CA GLY A 34 -1.01 -5.53 1.65
C GLY A 34 -0.24 -4.65 0.68
N HIS A 35 -0.87 -4.39 -0.47
CA HIS A 35 -0.43 -3.40 -1.44
C HIS A 35 -1.17 -2.08 -1.20
N LEU A 36 -0.51 -0.96 -1.46
CA LEU A 36 -1.01 0.38 -1.17
C LEU A 36 -1.27 1.15 -2.47
N LEU A 37 -2.45 1.75 -2.57
CA LEU A 37 -2.78 2.72 -3.62
C LEU A 37 -2.71 4.15 -3.04
N LEU A 38 -1.99 5.04 -3.69
CA LEU A 38 -1.91 6.46 -3.35
C LEU A 38 -2.61 7.27 -4.42
N GLU A 39 -3.80 7.77 -4.13
CA GLU A 39 -4.59 8.62 -5.03
C GLU A 39 -4.43 10.07 -4.63
N ASP A 40 -3.62 10.83 -5.37
CA ASP A 40 -3.37 12.23 -5.01
C ASP A 40 -2.82 13.06 -6.15
N ILE A 41 -2.88 14.38 -5.97
CA ILE A 41 -2.26 15.36 -6.88
C ILE A 41 -0.74 15.18 -6.95
N PRO A 42 -0.09 15.65 -8.02
CA PRO A 42 1.36 15.65 -8.12
C PRO A 42 2.03 16.48 -7.02
N GLY A 43 3.25 16.12 -6.62
CA GLY A 43 4.09 16.94 -5.75
C GLY A 43 3.85 16.82 -4.24
N VAL A 44 2.88 16.03 -3.77
CA VAL A 44 2.56 15.91 -2.32
C VAL A 44 3.44 14.92 -1.55
N GLY A 45 4.47 14.33 -2.17
CA GLY A 45 5.43 13.47 -1.47
C GLY A 45 5.14 11.96 -1.55
N LYS A 46 4.32 11.49 -2.51
CA LYS A 46 4.04 10.05 -2.70
C LYS A 46 5.30 9.21 -2.84
N THR A 47 6.21 9.63 -3.71
CA THR A 47 7.51 8.95 -3.93
C THR A 47 8.38 8.98 -2.68
N THR A 48 8.39 10.10 -1.96
CA THR A 48 9.15 10.25 -0.71
C THR A 48 8.65 9.30 0.36
N LEU A 49 7.32 9.14 0.50
CA LEU A 49 6.71 8.18 1.44
C LEU A 49 7.13 6.74 1.11
N ALA A 50 7.03 6.33 -0.16
CA ALA A 50 7.43 4.99 -0.58
C ALA A 50 8.90 4.69 -0.30
N GLN A 51 9.80 5.65 -0.58
CA GLN A 51 11.23 5.53 -0.30
C GLN A 51 11.53 5.51 1.20
N ALA A 52 10.84 6.34 1.99
CA ALA A 52 11.00 6.37 3.44
C ALA A 52 10.58 5.03 4.08
N LEU A 53 9.44 4.48 3.65
CA LEU A 53 8.99 3.16 4.08
C LEU A 53 9.99 2.05 3.72
N ALA A 54 10.47 2.03 2.47
CA ALA A 54 11.43 1.04 2.03
C ALA A 54 12.72 1.08 2.85
N ARG A 55 13.30 2.28 3.06
CA ARG A 55 14.53 2.45 3.82
C ARG A 55 14.35 2.09 5.30
N SER A 56 13.27 2.58 5.94
CA SER A 56 13.00 2.30 7.35
C SER A 56 12.75 0.81 7.62
N LEU A 57 12.20 0.08 6.64
CA LEU A 57 11.93 -1.36 6.70
C LEU A 57 13.05 -2.21 6.09
N GLY A 58 14.18 -1.60 5.69
CA GLY A 58 15.33 -2.32 5.12
C GLY A 58 15.01 -3.12 3.86
N LEU A 59 14.04 -2.69 3.06
CA LEU A 59 13.56 -3.43 1.88
C LEU A 59 14.27 -2.96 0.60
N ALA A 60 14.60 -3.91 -0.27
CA ALA A 60 15.06 -3.61 -1.62
C ALA A 60 13.97 -2.88 -2.40
N PHE A 61 14.31 -1.66 -2.88
CA PHE A 61 13.36 -0.73 -3.50
C PHE A 61 13.63 -0.55 -4.99
N ARG A 62 12.55 -0.56 -5.78
CA ARG A 62 12.55 -0.16 -7.20
C ARG A 62 11.39 0.79 -7.48
N ARG A 63 11.68 1.85 -8.24
CA ARG A 63 10.66 2.75 -8.82
C ARG A 63 10.54 2.44 -10.29
N VAL A 64 9.31 2.30 -10.76
CA VAL A 64 8.93 2.18 -12.16
C VAL A 64 7.95 3.29 -12.48
N GLN A 65 8.32 4.14 -13.44
CA GLN A 65 7.40 5.13 -14.00
C GLN A 65 6.54 4.45 -15.06
N PHE A 66 5.24 4.44 -14.85
CA PHE A 66 4.31 3.87 -15.81
C PHE A 66 4.03 4.87 -16.93
N THR A 67 4.20 4.43 -18.18
CA THR A 67 4.00 5.20 -19.39
C THR A 67 3.21 4.37 -20.41
N SER A 68 2.64 5.01 -21.42
CA SER A 68 1.81 4.32 -22.43
C SER A 68 2.56 3.29 -23.26
N ASP A 69 3.87 3.41 -23.37
CA ASP A 69 4.79 2.52 -24.10
C ASP A 69 5.39 1.41 -23.24
N LEU A 70 5.21 1.45 -21.92
CA LEU A 70 5.70 0.41 -21.01
C LEU A 70 5.04 -0.95 -21.32
N LEU A 71 5.86 -1.98 -21.52
CA LEU A 71 5.41 -3.33 -21.82
C LEU A 71 5.38 -4.21 -20.56
N PRO A 72 4.56 -5.27 -20.51
CA PRO A 72 4.59 -6.25 -19.41
C PRO A 72 5.98 -6.84 -19.16
N ALA A 73 6.74 -7.10 -20.22
CA ALA A 73 8.09 -7.64 -20.13
C ALA A 73 9.08 -6.70 -19.40
N ASP A 74 8.87 -5.38 -19.48
CA ASP A 74 9.69 -4.40 -18.75
C ASP A 74 9.48 -4.52 -17.23
N LEU A 75 8.34 -5.08 -16.80
CA LEU A 75 8.04 -5.34 -15.40
C LEU A 75 8.51 -6.72 -14.94
N THR A 76 8.22 -7.76 -15.74
CA THR A 76 8.45 -9.16 -15.37
C THR A 76 9.87 -9.64 -15.64
N GLY A 77 10.59 -8.95 -16.54
CA GLY A 77 11.87 -9.40 -17.06
C GLY A 77 11.75 -10.24 -18.34
N VAL A 78 12.89 -10.57 -18.92
CA VAL A 78 13.00 -11.21 -20.23
C VAL A 78 14.11 -12.27 -20.24
N ASN A 79 14.00 -13.26 -21.13
CA ASN A 79 15.10 -14.13 -21.44
C ASN A 79 15.99 -13.50 -22.54
N VAL A 80 17.26 -13.26 -22.22
CA VAL A 80 18.25 -12.69 -23.13
C VAL A 80 19.18 -13.79 -23.61
N PHE A 81 19.42 -13.87 -24.93
CA PHE A 81 20.36 -14.82 -25.48
C PHE A 81 21.78 -14.33 -25.25
N ASP A 82 22.55 -15.10 -24.47
CA ASP A 82 23.98 -14.86 -24.26
C ASP A 82 24.80 -15.53 -25.35
N ARG A 83 25.38 -14.70 -26.21
CA ARG A 83 26.21 -15.19 -27.32
C ARG A 83 27.50 -15.90 -26.89
N SER A 84 28.00 -15.59 -25.68
CA SER A 84 29.26 -16.20 -25.20
C SER A 84 29.04 -17.62 -24.68
N SER A 85 27.90 -17.89 -24.04
CA SER A 85 27.53 -19.21 -23.52
C SER A 85 26.63 -20.00 -24.48
N GLY A 86 26.03 -19.36 -25.50
CA GLY A 86 25.07 -19.97 -26.40
C GLY A 86 23.72 -20.31 -25.71
N GLN A 87 23.41 -19.73 -24.55
CA GLN A 87 22.26 -20.06 -23.74
C GLN A 87 21.37 -18.81 -23.49
N PHE A 88 20.09 -19.04 -23.22
CA PHE A 88 19.22 -18.00 -22.71
C PHE A 88 19.44 -17.80 -21.22
N ARG A 89 19.62 -16.53 -20.80
CA ARG A 89 19.69 -16.13 -19.41
C ARG A 89 18.49 -15.24 -19.07
N PHE A 90 17.81 -15.53 -17.97
CA PHE A 90 16.73 -14.68 -17.49
C PHE A 90 17.31 -13.43 -16.82
N GLU A 91 16.89 -12.26 -17.31
CA GLU A 91 17.16 -10.97 -16.69
C GLU A 91 15.89 -10.53 -15.94
N PRO A 92 15.92 -10.52 -14.59
CA PRO A 92 14.75 -10.20 -13.80
C PRO A 92 14.36 -8.73 -13.95
N GLY A 93 13.07 -8.50 -14.11
CA GLY A 93 12.48 -7.15 -14.13
C GLY A 93 12.35 -6.53 -12.73
N PRO A 94 11.86 -5.29 -12.65
CA PRO A 94 11.72 -4.55 -11.40
C PRO A 94 10.78 -5.22 -10.38
N LEU A 95 9.87 -6.11 -10.79
CA LEU A 95 9.01 -6.86 -9.87
C LEU A 95 9.78 -7.81 -8.95
N PHE A 96 11.02 -8.15 -9.28
CA PHE A 96 11.88 -8.95 -8.40
C PHE A 96 12.54 -8.12 -7.28
N SER A 97 11.88 -7.05 -6.84
CA SER A 97 12.26 -6.25 -5.68
C SER A 97 11.20 -6.37 -4.57
N GLN A 98 11.62 -6.21 -3.31
CA GLN A 98 10.75 -6.39 -2.16
C GLN A 98 9.69 -5.29 -2.04
N LEU A 99 10.02 -4.05 -2.43
CA LEU A 99 9.08 -2.94 -2.52
C LEU A 99 9.20 -2.26 -3.89
N VAL A 100 8.11 -2.29 -4.65
CA VAL A 100 8.02 -1.66 -5.96
C VAL A 100 7.09 -0.44 -5.87
N LEU A 101 7.59 0.72 -6.27
CA LEU A 101 6.76 1.90 -6.51
C LEU A 101 6.36 1.93 -7.99
N ALA A 102 5.09 1.61 -8.26
CA ALA A 102 4.45 1.75 -9.56
C ALA A 102 3.88 3.17 -9.70
N ASP A 103 4.70 4.09 -10.23
CA ASP A 103 4.34 5.51 -10.29
C ASP A 103 3.48 5.80 -11.52
N GLU A 104 2.32 6.46 -11.32
CA GLU A 104 1.32 6.78 -12.33
C GLU A 104 0.78 5.54 -13.09
N ILE A 105 0.36 4.51 -12.33
CA ILE A 105 -0.08 3.22 -12.87
C ILE A 105 -1.15 3.35 -13.97
N ASN A 106 -2.03 4.36 -13.86
CA ASN A 106 -3.10 4.63 -14.82
C ASN A 106 -2.63 5.16 -16.18
N ARG A 107 -1.33 5.47 -16.36
CA ARG A 107 -0.77 5.87 -17.65
C ARG A 107 -0.37 4.69 -18.55
N ALA A 108 -0.13 3.53 -17.97
CA ALA A 108 0.21 2.35 -18.76
C ALA A 108 -1.03 1.67 -19.35
N SER A 109 -0.80 0.89 -20.40
CA SER A 109 -1.85 0.10 -21.04
C SER A 109 -2.52 -0.88 -20.06
N PRO A 110 -3.80 -1.25 -20.25
CA PRO A 110 -4.48 -2.25 -19.42
C PRO A 110 -3.74 -3.59 -19.34
N ARG A 111 -3.02 -3.96 -20.40
CA ARG A 111 -2.21 -5.19 -20.43
C ARG A 111 -1.04 -5.13 -19.44
N THR A 112 -0.36 -3.99 -19.38
CA THR A 112 0.75 -3.77 -18.47
C THR A 112 0.28 -3.65 -17.02
N GLN A 113 -0.86 -2.96 -16.79
CA GLN A 113 -1.51 -2.93 -15.48
C GLN A 113 -1.88 -4.34 -15.00
N SER A 114 -2.48 -5.16 -15.88
CA SER A 114 -2.87 -6.53 -15.54
C SER A 114 -1.68 -7.40 -15.14
N ALA A 115 -0.53 -7.26 -15.80
CA ALA A 115 0.68 -8.00 -15.44
C ALA A 115 1.18 -7.66 -14.01
N LEU A 116 1.16 -6.36 -13.63
CA LEU A 116 1.48 -5.97 -12.26
C LEU A 116 0.48 -6.54 -11.26
N LEU A 117 -0.82 -6.42 -11.54
CA LEU A 117 -1.88 -6.84 -10.64
C LEU A 117 -1.95 -8.37 -10.48
N GLU A 118 -1.62 -9.13 -11.52
CA GLU A 118 -1.45 -10.59 -11.45
C GLU A 118 -0.28 -10.95 -10.54
N ALA A 119 0.88 -10.30 -10.73
CA ALA A 119 2.04 -10.51 -9.89
C ALA A 119 1.77 -10.17 -8.40
N MET A 120 0.95 -9.15 -8.12
CA MET A 120 0.51 -8.79 -6.77
C MET A 120 -0.32 -9.91 -6.11
N GLU A 121 -1.21 -10.55 -6.87
CA GLU A 121 -2.10 -11.58 -6.35
C GLU A 121 -1.41 -12.93 -6.22
N GLU A 122 -0.71 -13.35 -7.29
CA GLU A 122 -0.10 -14.67 -7.39
C GLU A 122 1.28 -14.76 -6.69
N ARG A 123 1.92 -13.62 -6.38
CA ARG A 123 3.28 -13.52 -5.83
C ARG A 123 4.33 -14.26 -6.65
N GLN A 124 4.09 -14.39 -7.93
CA GLN A 124 4.95 -15.03 -8.92
C GLN A 124 4.73 -14.42 -10.29
N VAL A 125 5.67 -14.63 -11.20
CA VAL A 125 5.53 -14.29 -12.61
C VAL A 125 5.91 -15.48 -13.49
N SER A 126 5.24 -15.61 -14.64
CA SER A 126 5.55 -16.64 -15.63
C SER A 126 6.13 -15.99 -16.88
N VAL A 127 7.35 -16.36 -17.26
CA VAL A 127 8.05 -15.88 -18.48
C VAL A 127 8.49 -17.09 -19.27
N ASP A 128 8.06 -17.18 -20.53
CA ASP A 128 8.40 -18.27 -21.46
C ASP A 128 8.13 -19.66 -20.86
N GLY A 129 6.97 -19.82 -20.19
CA GLY A 129 6.55 -21.10 -19.59
C GLY A 129 7.25 -21.45 -18.27
N VAL A 130 8.14 -20.61 -17.76
CA VAL A 130 8.82 -20.82 -16.48
C VAL A 130 8.25 -19.86 -15.43
N THR A 131 7.66 -20.42 -14.37
CA THR A 131 7.15 -19.66 -13.23
C THR A 131 8.25 -19.38 -12.22
N ARG A 132 8.36 -18.14 -11.80
CA ARG A 132 9.38 -17.65 -10.86
C ARG A 132 8.71 -16.94 -9.69
N PRO A 133 8.99 -17.35 -8.44
CA PRO A 133 8.46 -16.67 -7.26
C PRO A 133 9.03 -15.26 -7.14
N LEU A 134 8.24 -14.32 -6.66
CA LEU A 134 8.69 -12.99 -6.27
C LEU A 134 9.29 -13.02 -4.86
N PRO A 135 10.08 -12.01 -4.48
CA PRO A 135 10.64 -11.91 -3.12
C PRO A 135 9.56 -11.93 -2.04
N ASP A 136 9.88 -12.42 -0.85
CA ASP A 136 9.06 -12.24 0.35
C ASP A 136 9.83 -11.37 1.36
N PRO A 137 9.26 -10.24 1.80
CA PRO A 137 8.00 -9.65 1.37
C PRO A 137 8.03 -9.09 -0.06
N PHE A 138 6.87 -9.13 -0.74
CA PHE A 138 6.62 -8.42 -1.98
C PHE A 138 5.48 -7.42 -1.78
N VAL A 139 5.79 -6.14 -1.89
CA VAL A 139 4.84 -5.05 -1.69
C VAL A 139 4.88 -4.10 -2.89
N VAL A 140 3.71 -3.72 -3.37
CA VAL A 140 3.54 -2.67 -4.37
C VAL A 140 2.89 -1.45 -3.71
N ILE A 141 3.50 -0.29 -3.93
CA ILE A 141 2.88 1.02 -3.71
C ILE A 141 2.60 1.57 -5.11
N ALA A 142 1.33 1.67 -5.49
CA ALA A 142 0.95 2.28 -6.75
C ALA A 142 0.49 3.71 -6.53
N THR A 143 0.80 4.61 -7.47
CA THR A 143 0.28 5.98 -7.45
C THR A 143 -0.63 6.22 -8.65
N GLN A 144 -1.66 7.02 -8.46
CA GLN A 144 -2.45 7.57 -9.56
C GLN A 144 -2.85 9.01 -9.24
N ASN A 145 -3.04 9.78 -10.32
CA ASN A 145 -3.54 11.14 -10.25
C ASN A 145 -5.01 11.14 -10.71
N PRO A 146 -5.99 11.33 -9.83
CA PRO A 146 -7.40 11.28 -10.18
C PRO A 146 -7.85 12.44 -11.09
N GLY A 147 -7.11 13.56 -11.12
CA GLY A 147 -7.42 14.73 -11.95
C GLY A 147 -7.01 14.61 -13.42
N GLU A 148 -6.19 13.65 -13.79
CA GLU A 148 -5.77 13.44 -15.17
C GLU A 148 -6.76 12.53 -15.90
N GLN A 149 -7.40 13.06 -16.96
CA GLN A 149 -8.37 12.33 -17.77
C GLN A 149 -7.86 12.00 -19.18
N ILE A 150 -6.82 12.69 -19.66
CA ILE A 150 -6.30 12.50 -21.03
C ILE A 150 -5.11 11.54 -21.01
N GLY A 151 -5.18 10.51 -21.87
CA GLY A 151 -4.09 9.54 -22.01
C GLY A 151 -3.93 8.60 -20.83
N VAL A 152 -4.98 8.38 -20.03
CA VAL A 152 -4.98 7.48 -18.89
C VAL A 152 -5.99 6.34 -19.06
N PHE A 153 -5.67 5.21 -18.45
CA PHE A 153 -6.52 4.02 -18.38
C PHE A 153 -6.88 3.78 -16.90
N PRO A 154 -8.08 4.19 -16.46
CA PRO A 154 -8.47 4.03 -15.06
C PRO A 154 -8.52 2.55 -14.66
N LEU A 155 -8.12 2.27 -13.41
CA LEU A 155 -8.23 0.92 -12.85
C LEU A 155 -9.70 0.57 -12.60
N PRO A 156 -10.21 -0.54 -13.17
CA PRO A 156 -11.53 -1.07 -12.82
C PRO A 156 -11.65 -1.40 -11.32
N GLU A 157 -12.87 -1.40 -10.78
CA GLU A 157 -13.12 -1.70 -9.37
C GLU A 157 -12.54 -3.05 -8.92
N SER A 158 -12.67 -4.08 -9.76
CA SER A 158 -12.11 -5.42 -9.48
C SER A 158 -10.58 -5.43 -9.38
N GLN A 159 -9.91 -4.49 -10.02
CA GLN A 159 -8.46 -4.32 -9.94
C GLN A 159 -8.05 -3.48 -8.72
N ARG A 160 -8.86 -2.48 -8.38
CA ARG A 160 -8.66 -1.66 -7.17
C ARG A 160 -8.83 -2.49 -5.89
N ASP A 161 -9.68 -3.52 -5.89
CA ASP A 161 -9.87 -4.43 -4.73
C ASP A 161 -8.61 -5.22 -4.36
N ARG A 162 -7.61 -5.33 -5.26
CA ARG A 162 -6.30 -5.97 -4.96
C ARG A 162 -5.41 -5.14 -4.05
N PHE A 163 -5.65 -3.83 -3.93
CA PHE A 163 -4.98 -2.97 -2.97
C PHE A 163 -5.66 -3.10 -1.60
N LEU A 164 -4.85 -3.32 -0.56
CA LEU A 164 -5.36 -3.42 0.81
C LEU A 164 -5.95 -2.09 1.27
N MET A 165 -5.23 -1.00 1.01
CA MET A 165 -5.63 0.36 1.36
C MET A 165 -5.48 1.31 0.19
N CYS A 166 -6.35 2.32 0.16
CA CYS A 166 -6.21 3.51 -0.68
C CYS A 166 -6.07 4.73 0.23
N LEU A 167 -5.00 5.51 0.04
CA LEU A 167 -4.69 6.67 0.88
C LEU A 167 -4.50 7.92 0.03
N ARG A 168 -4.75 9.06 0.67
CA ARG A 168 -4.41 10.39 0.18
C ARG A 168 -3.49 11.08 1.17
N LEU A 169 -2.41 11.69 0.69
CA LEU A 169 -1.56 12.53 1.52
C LEU A 169 -2.16 13.92 1.65
N GLY A 170 -2.70 14.46 0.55
CA GLY A 170 -3.17 15.84 0.47
C GLY A 170 -2.03 16.86 0.66
N TYR A 171 -2.37 18.12 0.63
CA TYR A 171 -1.40 19.18 0.93
C TYR A 171 -0.91 19.08 2.38
N PRO A 172 0.37 19.41 2.65
CA PRO A 172 0.85 19.53 4.03
C PRO A 172 0.06 20.59 4.79
N ASP A 173 0.09 20.53 6.12
CA ASP A 173 -0.45 21.60 6.93
C ASP A 173 0.45 22.87 6.82
N PRO A 174 -0.06 24.06 7.23
CA PRO A 174 0.70 25.30 7.06
C PRO A 174 2.06 25.31 7.77
N GLU A 175 2.20 24.58 8.88
CA GLU A 175 3.47 24.48 9.61
C GLU A 175 4.48 23.61 8.85
N ALA A 176 4.04 22.46 8.36
CA ALA A 176 4.85 21.59 7.51
C ALA A 176 5.27 22.29 6.21
N GLU A 177 4.35 23.03 5.58
CA GLU A 177 4.64 23.82 4.38
C GLU A 177 5.70 24.90 4.65
N ARG A 178 5.58 25.60 5.76
CA ARG A 178 6.55 26.59 6.20
C ARG A 178 7.94 25.98 6.39
N ARG A 179 8.05 24.79 6.99
CA ARG A 179 9.31 24.07 7.17
C ARG A 179 9.95 23.71 5.82
N LEU A 180 9.15 23.24 4.86
CA LEU A 180 9.60 22.96 3.49
C LEU A 180 10.15 24.23 2.82
N LEU A 181 9.43 25.36 2.93
CA LEU A 181 9.84 26.65 2.39
C LEU A 181 11.10 27.21 3.09
N ALA A 182 11.30 26.88 4.37
CA ALA A 182 12.49 27.24 5.13
C ALA A 182 13.74 26.40 4.76
N GLY A 183 13.61 25.46 3.81
CA GLY A 183 14.74 24.67 3.29
C GLY A 183 14.92 23.30 3.93
N GLU A 184 13.97 22.83 4.75
CA GLU A 184 13.98 21.43 5.18
C GLU A 184 13.71 20.54 3.97
N ALA A 185 14.77 20.02 3.35
CA ALA A 185 14.67 19.18 2.17
C ALA A 185 14.36 17.73 2.59
N PRO A 186 13.17 17.18 2.27
CA PRO A 186 12.84 15.77 2.57
C PRO A 186 13.84 14.78 1.97
N SER A 187 14.45 15.12 0.83
CA SER A 187 15.49 14.30 0.20
C SER A 187 16.76 14.16 1.04
N ALA A 188 17.17 15.21 1.74
CA ALA A 188 18.33 15.17 2.64
C ALA A 188 18.02 14.31 3.87
N LEU A 189 16.82 14.47 4.45
CA LEU A 189 16.36 13.66 5.57
C LEU A 189 16.21 12.19 5.16
N LEU A 190 15.66 11.93 3.99
CA LEU A 190 15.53 10.59 3.44
C LEU A 190 16.88 9.88 3.29
N ALA A 191 17.94 10.61 2.90
CA ALA A 191 19.28 10.05 2.75
C ALA A 191 19.88 9.59 4.10
N GLN A 192 19.44 10.16 5.20
CA GLN A 192 19.90 9.86 6.58
C GLN A 192 19.13 8.71 7.23
N LEU A 193 18.04 8.23 6.63
CA LEU A 193 17.26 7.14 7.20
C LEU A 193 18.09 5.85 7.25
N LEU A 194 18.09 5.23 8.41
CA LEU A 194 18.66 3.91 8.63
C LEU A 194 17.53 2.87 8.76
N PRO A 195 17.75 1.62 8.34
CA PRO A 195 16.80 0.56 8.60
C PRO A 195 16.55 0.39 10.11
N VAL A 196 15.29 0.39 10.51
CA VAL A 196 14.85 0.11 11.90
C VAL A 196 14.53 -1.38 12.05
N MET A 197 14.14 -2.01 10.94
CA MET A 197 13.96 -3.46 10.83
C MET A 197 14.38 -3.90 9.42
N ASP A 198 14.41 -5.20 9.21
CA ASP A 198 14.61 -5.84 7.92
C ASP A 198 13.38 -6.70 7.52
N ALA A 199 13.51 -7.47 6.44
CA ALA A 199 12.46 -8.37 5.98
C ALA A 199 12.03 -9.40 7.02
N SER A 200 12.97 -9.91 7.85
CA SER A 200 12.67 -10.84 8.95
C SER A 200 11.87 -10.15 10.04
N GLY A 201 12.30 -8.98 10.49
CA GLY A 201 11.58 -8.16 11.47
C GLY A 201 10.18 -7.76 11.00
N LEU A 202 10.01 -7.49 9.69
CA LEU A 202 8.68 -7.23 9.13
C LEU A 202 7.79 -8.48 9.17
N ALA A 203 8.34 -9.66 8.89
CA ALA A 203 7.60 -10.92 8.98
C ALA A 203 7.19 -11.24 10.43
N GLU A 204 8.10 -11.03 11.41
CA GLU A 204 7.81 -11.17 12.84
C GLU A 204 6.71 -10.19 13.30
N ALA A 205 6.80 -8.92 12.90
CA ALA A 205 5.79 -7.91 13.20
C ALA A 205 4.41 -8.31 12.65
N ARG A 206 4.36 -8.81 11.41
CA ARG A 206 3.14 -9.34 10.79
C ARG A 206 2.54 -10.50 11.58
N GLN A 207 3.36 -11.46 11.96
CA GLN A 207 2.92 -12.62 12.77
C GLN A 207 2.43 -12.19 14.14
N ALA A 208 3.14 -11.29 14.81
CA ALA A 208 2.76 -10.77 16.12
C ALA A 208 1.40 -10.04 16.04
N ALA A 209 1.22 -9.15 15.05
CA ALA A 209 -0.05 -8.46 14.84
C ALA A 209 -1.19 -9.42 14.51
N ALA A 210 -0.96 -10.44 13.68
CA ALA A 210 -1.98 -11.43 13.32
C ALA A 210 -2.53 -12.22 14.51
N ARG A 211 -1.76 -12.32 15.61
CA ARG A 211 -2.15 -13.01 16.85
C ARG A 211 -2.98 -12.15 17.80
N LEU A 212 -3.11 -10.82 17.55
CA LEU A 212 -3.94 -9.98 18.40
C LEU A 212 -5.36 -10.54 18.48
N TYR A 213 -5.84 -10.68 19.71
CA TYR A 213 -7.18 -11.22 19.96
C TYR A 213 -8.26 -10.27 19.42
N ALA A 214 -9.20 -10.82 18.68
CA ALA A 214 -10.42 -10.14 18.24
C ALA A 214 -11.61 -10.80 18.95
N ALA A 215 -12.28 -10.07 19.84
CA ALA A 215 -13.42 -10.59 20.58
C ALA A 215 -14.60 -10.88 19.63
N PRO A 216 -15.51 -11.85 19.95
CA PRO A 216 -16.69 -12.12 19.14
C PRO A 216 -17.53 -10.86 18.87
N ALA A 217 -17.73 -10.00 19.88
CA ALA A 217 -18.45 -8.73 19.72
C ALA A 217 -17.81 -7.77 18.69
N LEU A 218 -16.46 -7.78 18.56
CA LEU A 218 -15.77 -7.02 17.53
C LEU A 218 -16.03 -7.60 16.14
N LEU A 219 -16.08 -8.92 16.02
CA LEU A 219 -16.42 -9.59 14.75
C LEU A 219 -17.87 -9.31 14.35
N ASP A 220 -18.80 -9.28 15.31
CA ASP A 220 -20.20 -8.89 15.09
C ASP A 220 -20.30 -7.43 14.63
N TYR A 221 -19.54 -6.53 15.24
CA TYR A 221 -19.45 -5.12 14.82
C TYR A 221 -18.94 -4.98 13.37
N LEU A 222 -17.85 -5.71 13.03
CA LEU A 222 -17.32 -5.72 11.67
C LEU A 222 -18.34 -6.30 10.68
N LEU A 223 -19.04 -7.38 11.05
CA LEU A 223 -20.09 -7.99 10.24
C LEU A 223 -21.25 -7.02 10.00
N ALA A 224 -21.66 -6.26 11.01
CA ALA A 224 -22.68 -5.21 10.88
C ALA A 224 -22.25 -4.12 9.88
N LEU A 225 -20.98 -3.67 9.90
CA LEU A 225 -20.46 -2.72 8.93
C LEU A 225 -20.50 -3.29 7.49
N LEU A 226 -20.11 -4.56 7.31
CA LEU A 226 -20.17 -5.22 6.00
C LEU A 226 -21.60 -5.32 5.48
N HIS A 227 -22.56 -5.75 6.31
CA HIS A 227 -23.96 -5.86 5.93
C HIS A 227 -24.56 -4.49 5.61
N ALA A 228 -24.29 -3.47 6.43
CA ALA A 228 -24.76 -2.12 6.18
C ALA A 228 -24.22 -1.51 4.88
N SER A 229 -23.02 -1.95 4.44
CA SER A 229 -22.43 -1.50 3.17
C SER A 229 -23.15 -2.03 1.93
N ARG A 230 -23.89 -3.15 2.05
CA ARG A 230 -24.53 -3.90 0.94
C ARG A 230 -25.97 -3.44 0.65
N GLY A 231 -26.27 -2.17 0.87
CA GLY A 231 -27.61 -1.63 0.57
C GLY A 231 -27.92 -1.55 -0.93
N ALA A 232 -29.21 -1.38 -1.28
CA ALA A 232 -29.67 -1.40 -2.65
C ALA A 232 -29.00 -0.33 -3.54
N GLY A 233 -28.52 -0.73 -4.70
CA GLY A 233 -28.09 0.18 -5.78
C GLY A 233 -26.63 0.65 -5.73
N ALA A 234 -25.79 0.13 -4.84
CA ALA A 234 -24.38 0.50 -4.80
C ALA A 234 -23.47 -0.71 -4.45
N PRO A 235 -22.22 -0.73 -4.92
CA PRO A 235 -21.30 -1.79 -4.56
C PRO A 235 -21.13 -1.85 -3.04
N GLY A 236 -21.22 -3.07 -2.48
CA GLY A 236 -21.01 -3.36 -1.06
C GLY A 236 -19.67 -4.03 -0.83
N LEU A 237 -19.22 -4.05 0.42
CA LEU A 237 -17.95 -4.66 0.80
C LEU A 237 -18.03 -6.21 0.71
N SER A 238 -17.02 -6.80 0.08
CA SER A 238 -16.86 -8.24 -0.03
C SER A 238 -16.36 -8.86 1.30
N PRO A 239 -16.47 -10.19 1.49
CA PRO A 239 -15.82 -10.86 2.62
C PRO A 239 -14.31 -10.61 2.66
N ARG A 240 -13.64 -10.52 1.49
CA ARG A 240 -12.22 -10.17 1.37
C ARG A 240 -11.93 -8.78 1.98
N ALA A 241 -12.81 -7.81 1.74
CA ALA A 241 -12.69 -6.49 2.36
C ALA A 241 -12.82 -6.56 3.90
N GLY A 242 -13.71 -7.40 4.42
CA GLY A 242 -13.83 -7.63 5.87
C GLY A 242 -12.56 -8.22 6.48
N LEU A 243 -11.98 -9.22 5.84
CA LEU A 243 -10.68 -9.78 6.25
C LEU A 243 -9.56 -8.73 6.19
N ALA A 244 -9.57 -7.87 5.16
CA ALA A 244 -8.62 -6.77 5.02
C ALA A 244 -8.76 -5.74 6.16
N VAL A 245 -9.99 -5.37 6.56
CA VAL A 245 -10.23 -4.48 7.70
C VAL A 245 -9.71 -5.11 8.99
N LEU A 246 -10.05 -6.38 9.25
CA LEU A 246 -9.60 -7.07 10.47
C LEU A 246 -8.08 -7.18 10.54
N ALA A 247 -7.42 -7.56 9.44
CA ALA A 247 -5.97 -7.65 9.39
C ALA A 247 -5.32 -6.28 9.65
N SER A 248 -5.86 -5.23 9.05
CA SER A 248 -5.39 -3.84 9.25
C SER A 248 -5.61 -3.35 10.68
N ALA A 249 -6.78 -3.64 11.27
CA ALA A 249 -7.09 -3.26 12.65
C ALA A 249 -6.18 -3.98 13.66
N ARG A 250 -5.84 -5.24 13.42
CA ARG A 250 -4.85 -5.97 14.22
C ARG A 250 -3.49 -5.29 14.21
N VAL A 251 -2.99 -4.91 13.02
CA VAL A 251 -1.71 -4.20 12.91
C VAL A 251 -1.79 -2.83 13.58
N TRP A 252 -2.90 -2.10 13.40
CA TRP A 252 -3.10 -0.79 14.04
C TRP A 252 -3.07 -0.87 15.55
N GLY A 253 -3.75 -1.86 16.15
CA GLY A 253 -3.72 -2.15 17.59
C GLY A 253 -2.34 -2.57 18.07
N TRP A 254 -1.64 -3.42 17.29
CA TRP A 254 -0.28 -3.85 17.59
C TRP A 254 0.71 -2.68 17.59
N LEU A 255 0.61 -1.76 16.62
CA LEU A 255 1.41 -0.52 16.59
C LEU A 255 1.14 0.37 17.81
N ALA A 256 -0.04 0.30 18.41
CA ALA A 256 -0.38 0.98 19.66
C ALA A 256 0.07 0.23 20.93
N GLY A 257 0.68 -0.95 20.78
CA GLY A 257 1.13 -1.80 21.90
C GLY A 257 0.01 -2.51 22.63
N ARG A 258 -1.12 -2.77 21.95
CA ARG A 258 -2.27 -3.50 22.53
C ARG A 258 -2.12 -5.00 22.35
N GLU A 259 -2.80 -5.75 23.19
CA GLU A 259 -2.88 -7.21 23.12
C GLU A 259 -4.19 -7.70 22.47
N MET A 260 -5.15 -6.78 22.26
CA MET A 260 -6.43 -7.06 21.62
C MET A 260 -6.83 -5.91 20.68
N VAL A 261 -7.67 -6.24 19.71
CA VAL A 261 -8.24 -5.27 18.77
C VAL A 261 -9.47 -4.61 19.41
N LEU A 262 -9.52 -3.29 19.33
CA LEU A 262 -10.63 -2.47 19.81
C LEU A 262 -11.49 -1.96 18.63
N PRO A 263 -12.76 -1.56 18.86
CA PRO A 263 -13.59 -0.92 17.84
C PRO A 263 -12.92 0.30 17.20
N GLU A 264 -12.20 1.10 17.99
CA GLU A 264 -11.47 2.28 17.51
C GLU A 264 -10.35 1.91 16.51
N ASP A 265 -9.77 0.71 16.61
CA ASP A 265 -8.78 0.23 15.63
C ASP A 265 -9.44 -0.06 14.28
N VAL A 266 -10.65 -0.64 14.32
CA VAL A 266 -11.46 -0.85 13.12
C VAL A 266 -11.85 0.51 12.51
N GLN A 267 -12.34 1.45 13.32
CA GLN A 267 -12.75 2.78 12.87
C GLN A 267 -11.59 3.56 12.22
N ALA A 268 -10.38 3.44 12.78
CA ALA A 268 -9.19 4.11 12.26
C ALA A 268 -8.79 3.62 10.86
N VAL A 269 -8.89 2.32 10.59
CA VAL A 269 -8.44 1.73 9.32
C VAL A 269 -9.56 1.60 8.29
N PHE A 270 -10.84 1.57 8.72
CA PHE A 270 -11.98 1.27 7.86
C PHE A 270 -12.09 2.21 6.65
N PRO A 271 -11.97 3.55 6.77
CA PRO A 271 -12.03 4.42 5.60
C PRO A 271 -10.95 4.11 4.57
N ALA A 272 -9.72 3.85 5.01
CA ALA A 272 -8.60 3.55 4.12
C ALA A 272 -8.77 2.21 3.36
N VAL A 273 -9.40 1.23 4.00
CA VAL A 273 -9.67 -0.09 3.41
C VAL A 273 -10.94 -0.09 2.57
N ALA A 274 -11.97 0.64 2.96
CA ALA A 274 -13.31 0.57 2.36
C ALA A 274 -13.54 1.57 1.21
N SER A 275 -12.94 2.76 1.26
CA SER A 275 -13.29 3.87 0.36
C SER A 275 -13.20 3.51 -1.11
N HIS A 276 -12.11 2.91 -1.55
CA HIS A 276 -11.89 2.57 -2.96
C HIS A 276 -12.74 1.37 -3.45
N ARG A 277 -13.50 0.73 -2.56
CA ARG A 277 -14.41 -0.40 -2.82
C ARG A 277 -15.88 -0.01 -2.82
N LEU A 278 -16.19 1.20 -2.39
CA LEU A 278 -17.57 1.68 -2.20
C LEU A 278 -18.07 2.61 -3.32
N GLY A 279 -17.34 2.72 -4.43
CA GLY A 279 -17.69 3.55 -5.59
C GLY A 279 -17.21 5.00 -5.47
N GLU A 280 -17.80 5.92 -6.25
CA GLU A 280 -17.31 7.30 -6.41
C GLU A 280 -17.26 8.09 -5.10
N ASP A 281 -18.30 7.99 -4.26
CA ASP A 281 -18.36 8.66 -2.94
C ASP A 281 -17.87 7.76 -1.80
N GLY A 282 -16.98 6.82 -2.09
CA GLY A 282 -16.60 5.74 -1.18
C GLY A 282 -16.05 6.22 0.16
N GLU A 283 -15.32 7.34 0.20
CA GLU A 283 -14.80 7.89 1.47
C GLU A 283 -15.94 8.43 2.35
N ALA A 284 -16.85 9.21 1.78
CA ALA A 284 -18.02 9.73 2.50
C ALA A 284 -18.91 8.58 2.99
N ARG A 285 -19.13 7.57 2.15
CA ARG A 285 -19.88 6.36 2.49
C ARG A 285 -19.23 5.56 3.61
N ALA A 286 -17.91 5.36 3.57
CA ALA A 286 -17.18 4.66 4.62
C ALA A 286 -17.33 5.37 5.97
N ARG A 287 -17.19 6.70 6.00
CA ARG A 287 -17.37 7.51 7.21
C ARG A 287 -18.82 7.45 7.71
N HIS A 288 -19.81 7.52 6.81
CA HIS A 288 -21.22 7.40 7.18
C HIS A 288 -21.56 6.03 7.78
N LEU A 289 -21.00 4.94 7.25
CA LEU A 289 -21.19 3.60 7.81
C LEU A 289 -20.70 3.52 9.26
N LEU A 290 -19.54 4.11 9.56
CA LEU A 290 -19.00 4.16 10.92
C LEU A 290 -19.94 4.92 11.88
N THR A 291 -20.52 6.05 11.47
CA THR A 291 -21.42 6.84 12.33
C THR A 291 -22.78 6.17 12.54
N ARG A 292 -23.21 5.29 11.63
CA ARG A 292 -24.51 4.62 11.70
C ARG A 292 -24.51 3.36 12.57
N ILE A 293 -23.37 2.71 12.73
CA ILE A 293 -23.23 1.39 13.37
C ILE A 293 -22.59 1.51 14.78
N MET A 294 -22.27 2.73 15.22
CA MET A 294 -21.81 3.00 16.60
C MET A 294 -22.88 2.78 17.64
#